data_5e9805e8e0ce3f18809dfe499db99a54
#
_entry.id   5e9805e8e0ce3f18809dfe499db99a54
#
_cell.length_a   1.000
_cell.length_b   1.000
_cell.length_c   1.000
_cell.angle_alpha   90.00
_cell.angle_beta   90.00
_cell.angle_gamma   90.00
#
_symmetry.space_group_name_H-M   'P 1'
#
loop_
_entity.id
_entity.type
_entity.pdbx_description
1 polymer ?
#
loop_
_entity_poly.entity_id
_entity_poly.type
_entity_poly.pdbx_seq_one_letter_code
_entity_poly.pdbx_strand_id
1 'polypeptide(L)'
;MDMKNHQHMRLTPQRQVILEELGKVKSHPTANEVYDMVRKRLPRIGLGTVYRNLELMAENGLILKLEVGGTQKRFDATTDLHYHIRCTTCGKVDDIKLEVIPQINKVASGSTDYEILSHHIEFSGICQECSGSETYTSTN
;
A
#
# COMPACT_ATOMS: atom_id res chain seq x y z
N MET A 1 -21.52 -5.75 -4.51
CA MET A 1 -21.44 -6.26 -4.37
C MET A 1 -20.66 -7.32 -4.37
N ASP A 2 -19.84 -7.49 -4.55
CA ASP A 2 -19.11 -8.47 -4.63
C ASP A 2 -18.17 -8.69 -3.62
N MET A 3 -18.37 -8.24 -2.44
CA MET A 3 -17.54 -8.46 -1.41
C MET A 3 -17.35 -9.89 -1.16
N LYS A 4 -18.28 -10.72 -1.55
CA LYS A 4 -18.12 -12.05 -1.24
C LYS A 4 -17.03 -12.68 -1.98
N ASN A 5 -16.62 -12.17 -3.08
CA ASN A 5 -15.61 -12.82 -3.82
C ASN A 5 -14.26 -12.77 -3.22
N HIS A 6 -14.05 -11.83 -2.32
CA HIS A 6 -12.74 -11.70 -1.76
C HIS A 6 -12.38 -12.88 -0.90
N GLN A 7 -13.38 -13.61 -0.45
CA GLN A 7 -13.08 -14.66 0.45
C GLN A 7 -12.88 -15.96 -0.22
N HIS A 8 -13.01 -15.99 -1.54
CA HIS A 8 -12.92 -17.24 -2.22
C HIS A 8 -11.57 -17.50 -2.87
N MET A 9 -10.62 -16.62 -2.72
CA MET A 9 -9.34 -16.86 -3.34
C MET A 9 -8.59 -17.90 -2.57
N ARG A 10 -8.08 -18.91 -3.29
CA ARG A 10 -7.38 -19.96 -2.61
C ARG A 10 -6.00 -19.50 -2.21
N LEU A 11 -5.57 -19.80 -1.00
CA LEU A 11 -4.24 -19.49 -0.57
C LEU A 11 -3.33 -20.65 -0.85
N THR A 12 -2.66 -20.62 -1.99
CA THR A 12 -1.69 -21.64 -2.32
C THR A 12 -0.47 -21.45 -1.42
N PRO A 13 0.42 -22.41 -1.33
CA PRO A 13 1.62 -22.23 -0.52
C PRO A 13 2.43 -21.01 -0.91
N GLN A 14 2.52 -20.72 -2.19
CA GLN A 14 3.25 -19.52 -2.62
C GLN A 14 2.56 -18.26 -2.13
N ARG A 15 1.25 -18.18 -2.23
CA ARG A 15 0.51 -17.01 -1.79
C ARG A 15 0.60 -16.83 -0.29
N GLN A 16 0.58 -17.97 0.44
CA GLN A 16 0.70 -17.88 1.88
C GLN A 16 2.05 -17.29 2.28
N VAL A 17 3.14 -17.70 1.63
CA VAL A 17 4.45 -17.17 1.95
C VAL A 17 4.51 -15.69 1.62
N ILE A 18 3.97 -15.30 0.47
CA ILE A 18 3.96 -13.89 0.08
C ILE A 18 3.21 -13.06 1.12
N LEU A 19 2.06 -13.55 1.54
CA LEU A 19 1.26 -12.81 2.51
C LEU A 19 1.97 -12.71 3.85
N GLU A 20 2.63 -13.78 4.28
CA GLU A 20 3.34 -13.76 5.55
C GLU A 20 4.52 -12.80 5.51
N GLU A 21 5.28 -12.81 4.43
CA GLU A 21 6.42 -11.90 4.35
C GLU A 21 5.96 -10.45 4.27
N LEU A 22 4.89 -10.21 3.51
CA LEU A 22 4.37 -8.87 3.39
C LEU A 22 3.89 -8.36 4.75
N GLY A 23 3.31 -9.25 5.55
CA GLY A 23 2.80 -8.87 6.86
C GLY A 23 3.88 -8.52 7.86
N LYS A 24 5.13 -8.89 7.60
CA LYS A 24 6.19 -8.61 8.55
C LYS A 24 6.74 -7.21 8.43
N VAL A 25 6.44 -6.52 7.34
CA VAL A 25 7.03 -5.20 7.14
C VAL A 25 5.95 -4.14 7.12
N LYS A 26 6.33 -2.93 7.48
CA LYS A 26 5.41 -1.82 7.44
C LYS A 26 5.82 -0.79 6.42
N SER A 27 6.77 -1.12 5.56
CA SER A 27 7.32 -0.16 4.66
C SER A 27 6.62 -0.10 3.32
N HIS A 28 5.58 -0.86 3.11
CA HIS A 28 4.82 -0.88 1.88
C HIS A 28 5.72 -1.17 0.68
N PRO A 29 6.23 -2.39 0.60
CA PRO A 29 7.24 -2.72 -0.39
C PRO A 29 6.71 -2.80 -1.81
N THR A 30 7.59 -2.63 -2.78
CA THR A 30 7.28 -2.87 -4.17
C THR A 30 7.33 -4.37 -4.43
N ALA A 31 6.88 -4.79 -5.60
CA ALA A 31 6.92 -6.21 -5.95
C ALA A 31 8.34 -6.75 -5.94
N ASN A 32 9.31 -5.94 -6.38
CA ASN A 32 10.71 -6.39 -6.35
C ASN A 32 11.19 -6.61 -4.93
N GLU A 33 10.78 -5.75 -4.04
CA GLU A 33 11.18 -5.89 -2.64
C GLU A 33 10.52 -7.11 -2.01
N VAL A 34 9.27 -7.36 -2.35
CA VAL A 34 8.59 -8.56 -1.86
C VAL A 34 9.28 -9.80 -2.41
N TYR A 35 9.67 -9.76 -3.70
CA TYR A 35 10.37 -10.88 -4.29
C TYR A 35 11.65 -11.17 -3.53
N ASP A 36 12.41 -10.13 -3.16
CA ASP A 36 13.65 -10.35 -2.42
C ASP A 36 13.39 -11.01 -1.07
N MET A 37 12.28 -10.68 -0.44
CA MET A 37 11.96 -11.30 0.84
C MET A 37 11.49 -12.74 0.65
N VAL A 38 10.65 -12.96 -0.35
CA VAL A 38 10.03 -14.28 -0.50
C VAL A 38 11.01 -15.32 -1.02
N ARG A 39 11.94 -14.94 -1.86
CA ARG A 39 12.83 -15.92 -2.45
C ARG A 39 13.77 -16.55 -1.42
N LYS A 40 13.88 -15.95 -0.25
CA LYS A 40 14.67 -16.56 0.79
C LYS A 40 13.99 -17.85 1.30
N ARG A 41 12.71 -17.92 1.18
CA ARG A 41 11.94 -19.10 1.60
C ARG A 41 11.56 -19.96 0.40
N LEU A 42 11.42 -19.35 -0.76
CA LEU A 42 11.05 -20.08 -1.97
C LEU A 42 12.06 -19.74 -3.05
N PRO A 43 13.24 -20.36 -3.00
CA PRO A 43 14.34 -19.97 -3.89
C PRO A 43 14.05 -20.10 -5.38
N ARG A 44 13.06 -20.90 -5.73
CA ARG A 44 12.76 -21.07 -7.15
C ARG A 44 11.65 -20.20 -7.67
N ILE A 45 11.09 -19.34 -6.81
CA ILE A 45 10.01 -18.50 -7.27
C ILE A 45 10.58 -17.41 -8.14
N GLY A 46 9.86 -17.02 -9.18
CA GLY A 46 10.31 -15.96 -10.05
C GLY A 46 9.62 -14.65 -9.74
N LEU A 47 10.22 -13.56 -10.20
CA LEU A 47 9.66 -12.25 -9.97
C LEU A 47 8.28 -12.14 -10.61
N GLY A 48 8.10 -12.67 -11.80
CA GLY A 48 6.80 -12.60 -12.46
C GLY A 48 5.71 -13.30 -11.68
N THR A 49 6.05 -14.41 -11.02
CA THR A 49 5.09 -15.13 -10.22
C THR A 49 4.70 -14.31 -8.98
N VAL A 50 5.68 -13.66 -8.35
CA VAL A 50 5.41 -12.83 -7.19
C VAL A 50 4.51 -11.67 -7.63
N TYR A 51 4.85 -11.00 -8.72
CA TYR A 51 4.10 -9.88 -9.19
C TYR A 51 2.65 -10.28 -9.49
N ARG A 52 2.48 -11.39 -10.21
CA ARG A 52 1.15 -11.82 -10.58
C ARG A 52 0.32 -12.19 -9.34
N ASN A 53 0.93 -12.83 -8.36
CA ASN A 53 0.20 -13.17 -7.16
C ASN A 53 -0.16 -11.94 -6.33
N LEU A 54 0.73 -10.96 -6.26
CA LEU A 54 0.41 -9.72 -5.55
C LEU A 54 -0.77 -9.02 -6.23
N GLU A 55 -0.78 -8.96 -7.56
CA GLU A 55 -1.89 -8.31 -8.24
C GLU A 55 -3.19 -9.07 -8.01
N LEU A 56 -3.15 -10.39 -8.08
CA LEU A 56 -4.36 -11.17 -7.86
C LEU A 56 -4.87 -11.04 -6.43
N MET A 57 -3.97 -11.05 -5.46
CA MET A 57 -4.40 -10.92 -4.08
C MET A 57 -4.98 -9.54 -3.81
N ALA A 58 -4.44 -8.50 -4.47
CA ALA A 58 -4.99 -7.17 -4.32
C ALA A 58 -6.37 -7.08 -4.95
N GLU A 59 -6.55 -7.70 -6.11
CA GLU A 59 -7.84 -7.70 -6.76
C GLU A 59 -8.88 -8.43 -5.93
N ASN A 60 -8.46 -9.40 -5.14
CA ASN A 60 -9.36 -10.16 -4.31
C ASN A 60 -9.47 -9.63 -2.88
N GLY A 61 -8.90 -8.48 -2.62
CA GLY A 61 -9.08 -7.82 -1.33
C GLY A 61 -8.25 -8.38 -0.20
N LEU A 62 -7.28 -9.26 -0.49
CA LEU A 62 -6.46 -9.81 0.57
C LEU A 62 -5.34 -8.88 0.99
N ILE A 63 -4.92 -8.01 0.10
CA ILE A 63 -3.90 -7.00 0.40
C ILE A 63 -4.30 -5.73 -0.31
N LEU A 64 -3.63 -4.63 0.02
CA LEU A 64 -3.88 -3.38 -0.66
C LEU A 64 -2.78 -3.12 -1.67
N LYS A 65 -3.15 -2.60 -2.81
CA LYS A 65 -2.19 -2.14 -3.79
C LYS A 65 -2.21 -0.62 -3.76
N LEU A 66 -1.07 0.00 -3.54
CA LEU A 66 -0.97 1.43 -3.44
C LEU A 66 -0.33 1.99 -4.69
N GLU A 67 -1.08 2.85 -5.38
CA GLU A 67 -0.53 3.48 -6.55
C GLU A 67 -0.39 4.93 -6.23
N VAL A 68 0.45 5.22 -5.26
CA VAL A 68 0.64 6.58 -4.84
C VAL A 68 1.54 7.24 -5.85
N GLY A 69 1.72 8.46 -5.83
CA GLY A 69 2.38 9.27 -6.83
C GLY A 69 3.76 8.87 -7.32
N GLY A 70 4.21 7.68 -7.10
CA GLY A 70 5.49 7.23 -7.61
C GLY A 70 5.33 6.44 -8.87
N THR A 71 6.42 5.85 -9.36
CA THR A 71 6.35 5.07 -10.56
C THR A 71 6.13 3.61 -10.32
N GLN A 72 6.24 3.15 -9.09
CA GLN A 72 6.07 1.74 -8.81
C GLN A 72 4.93 1.53 -7.85
N LYS A 73 4.19 0.45 -8.06
CA LYS A 73 3.11 0.11 -7.16
C LYS A 73 3.70 -0.51 -5.90
N ARG A 74 3.05 -0.27 -4.80
CA ARG A 74 3.46 -0.81 -3.52
C ARG A 74 2.33 -1.59 -2.92
N PHE A 75 2.64 -2.44 -1.97
CA PHE A 75 1.64 -3.37 -1.43
C PHE A 75 1.65 -3.35 0.09
N ASP A 76 0.51 -3.63 0.67
CA ASP A 76 0.35 -3.59 2.11
C ASP A 76 -0.55 -4.74 2.53
N ALA A 77 -0.13 -5.53 3.49
CA ALA A 77 -0.93 -6.63 3.98
C ALA A 77 -2.15 -6.16 4.77
N THR A 78 -2.12 -4.92 5.26
CA THR A 78 -3.25 -4.39 6.02
C THR A 78 -4.26 -3.84 5.05
N THR A 79 -5.49 -4.26 5.16
CA THR A 79 -6.53 -3.77 4.26
C THR A 79 -7.41 -2.72 4.90
N ASP A 80 -7.12 -2.36 6.16
CA ASP A 80 -7.92 -1.33 6.80
C ASP A 80 -7.65 0.01 6.15
N LEU A 81 -8.68 0.82 6.09
CA LEU A 81 -8.54 2.11 5.47
C LEU A 81 -7.65 3.00 6.32
N HIS A 82 -6.68 3.61 5.73
CA HIS A 82 -5.79 4.52 6.44
C HIS A 82 -5.09 5.40 5.41
N TYR A 83 -4.49 6.47 5.89
CA TYR A 83 -3.82 7.43 5.02
C TYR A 83 -2.33 7.09 4.95
N HIS A 84 -1.70 7.57 3.90
CA HIS A 84 -0.29 7.29 3.66
C HIS A 84 0.45 8.57 3.36
N ILE A 85 1.76 8.54 3.52
CA ILE A 85 2.61 9.66 3.16
C ILE A 85 3.79 9.13 2.34
N ARG A 86 4.11 9.81 1.28
CA ARG A 86 5.21 9.43 0.40
C ARG A 86 6.30 10.49 0.47
N CYS A 87 7.53 10.06 0.60
CA CYS A 87 8.66 10.97 0.59
C CYS A 87 8.96 11.32 -0.86
N THR A 88 8.98 12.60 -1.17
CA THR A 88 9.22 13.03 -2.54
C THR A 88 10.67 12.86 -2.94
N THR A 89 11.57 12.69 -1.99
CA THR A 89 12.98 12.54 -2.28
C THR A 89 13.36 11.08 -2.52
N CYS A 90 13.01 10.19 -1.62
CA CYS A 90 13.41 8.80 -1.77
C CYS A 90 12.28 7.87 -2.20
N GLY A 91 11.06 8.34 -2.22
CA GLY A 91 9.94 7.53 -2.68
C GLY A 91 9.33 6.60 -1.66
N LYS A 92 9.88 6.54 -0.46
CA LYS A 92 9.39 5.64 0.55
C LYS A 92 7.97 6.01 0.94
N VAL A 93 7.15 5.02 1.23
CA VAL A 93 5.76 5.24 1.62
C VAL A 93 5.52 4.64 3.01
N ASP A 94 4.96 5.43 3.89
CA ASP A 94 4.65 4.99 5.24
C ASP A 94 3.19 5.29 5.54
N ASP A 95 2.68 4.64 6.56
CA ASP A 95 1.35 4.96 7.05
C ASP A 95 1.45 6.23 7.88
N ILE A 96 0.41 7.01 7.89
CA ILE A 96 0.39 8.15 8.77
C ILE A 96 -0.66 7.84 9.82
N LYS A 97 -0.30 8.01 11.09
CA LYS A 97 -1.19 7.66 12.17
C LYS A 97 -2.21 8.72 12.35
N LEU A 98 -3.24 8.65 11.57
CA LEU A 98 -4.29 9.62 11.61
C LEU A 98 -5.56 8.88 11.29
N GLU A 99 -6.56 9.00 12.09
CA GLU A 99 -7.78 8.31 11.84
C GLU A 99 -8.47 8.87 10.62
N VAL A 100 -9.10 8.00 9.86
CA VAL A 100 -9.79 8.42 8.67
C VAL A 100 -10.84 9.45 9.03
N ILE A 101 -10.91 10.51 8.27
CA ILE A 101 -11.81 11.62 8.54
C ILE A 101 -13.08 11.45 7.73
N PRO A 102 -14.15 11.02 8.35
CA PRO A 102 -15.38 10.74 7.59
C PRO A 102 -16.03 11.98 7.03
N GLN A 103 -15.74 13.13 7.62
CA GLN A 103 -16.33 14.36 7.13
C GLN A 103 -15.92 14.68 5.70
N ILE A 104 -14.80 14.12 5.25
CA ILE A 104 -14.36 14.37 3.89
C ILE A 104 -15.36 13.84 2.90
N ASN A 105 -15.90 12.64 3.15
CA ASN A 105 -16.90 12.08 2.27
C ASN A 105 -18.15 12.93 2.28
N LYS A 106 -18.52 13.45 3.44
CA LYS A 106 -19.70 14.23 3.55
C LYS A 106 -19.57 15.54 2.81
N VAL A 107 -18.44 16.19 2.92
CA VAL A 107 -18.22 17.45 2.24
C VAL A 107 -18.21 17.22 0.73
N ALA A 108 -17.56 16.16 0.29
CA ALA A 108 -17.49 15.87 -1.13
C ALA A 108 -18.87 15.56 -1.68
N SER A 109 -19.72 14.90 -0.89
CA SER A 109 -21.06 14.57 -1.35
C SER A 109 -21.87 15.80 -1.67
N GLY A 110 -21.59 16.89 -1.02
CA GLY A 110 -22.31 18.13 -1.28
C GLY A 110 -21.89 18.80 -2.57
N SER A 111 -20.81 18.32 -3.19
CA SER A 111 -20.28 18.96 -4.38
C SER A 111 -20.43 18.13 -5.63
N THR A 112 -21.11 17.02 -5.57
CA THR A 112 -21.20 16.13 -6.71
C THR A 112 -22.49 15.32 -6.62
N ASP A 113 -22.92 14.81 -7.75
CA ASP A 113 -24.08 13.93 -7.78
C ASP A 113 -23.69 12.48 -7.60
N TYR A 114 -22.41 12.19 -7.49
CA TYR A 114 -21.96 10.82 -7.30
C TYR A 114 -22.33 10.34 -5.92
N GLU A 115 -22.49 9.04 -5.79
CA GLU A 115 -22.66 8.45 -4.49
C GLU A 115 -21.25 8.20 -4.01
N ILE A 116 -20.77 8.92 -3.02
CA ILE A 116 -19.42 8.81 -2.54
C ILE A 116 -19.28 7.58 -1.66
N LEU A 117 -18.40 6.66 -2.00
CA LEU A 117 -18.21 5.46 -1.23
C LEU A 117 -17.00 5.54 -0.31
N SER A 118 -15.96 6.22 -0.72
CA SER A 118 -14.76 6.29 0.10
C SER A 118 -13.86 7.37 -0.44
N HIS A 119 -12.73 7.58 0.19
CA HIS A 119 -11.72 8.50 -0.30
C HIS A 119 -10.34 7.97 0.01
N HIS A 120 -9.36 8.44 -0.72
CA HIS A 120 -7.99 8.08 -0.49
C HIS A 120 -7.19 9.36 -0.39
N ILE A 121 -6.32 9.45 0.58
CA ILE A 121 -5.48 10.64 0.74
C ILE A 121 -4.04 10.21 0.85
N GLU A 122 -3.20 10.79 0.02
CA GLU A 122 -1.79 10.56 0.09
C GLU A 122 -1.19 11.90 0.43
N PHE A 123 -0.37 11.96 1.46
CA PHE A 123 0.35 13.17 1.76
C PHE A 123 1.72 13.06 1.10
N SER A 124 2.28 14.19 0.73
CA SER A 124 3.62 14.24 0.17
C SER A 124 4.49 15.01 1.13
N GLY A 125 5.67 14.53 1.38
CA GLY A 125 6.57 15.24 2.29
C GLY A 125 7.99 14.76 2.10
N ILE A 126 8.85 15.07 3.05
CA ILE A 126 10.24 14.64 3.02
C ILE A 126 10.50 13.89 4.30
N CYS A 127 10.93 12.64 4.17
CA CYS A 127 11.08 11.79 5.36
C CYS A 127 12.22 12.29 6.20
N GLN A 128 12.25 11.80 7.45
CA GLN A 128 13.24 12.30 8.38
C GLN A 128 14.65 12.01 7.91
N GLU A 129 14.87 10.88 7.28
CA GLU A 129 16.21 10.57 6.81
C GLU A 129 16.63 11.51 5.69
N CYS A 130 15.75 11.86 4.79
CA CYS A 130 16.10 12.73 3.69
C CYS A 130 16.24 14.18 4.13
N SER A 131 15.53 14.58 5.17
CA SER A 131 15.64 15.95 5.61
C SER A 131 16.55 16.11 6.79
N GLY A 132 16.96 15.03 7.36
CA GLY A 132 17.58 15.13 8.66
C GLY A 132 18.92 15.73 8.70
N SER A 133 19.63 15.63 7.63
CA SER A 133 20.93 16.17 7.73
C SER A 133 20.91 17.61 7.40
N GLU A 134 19.85 18.21 7.05
CA GLU A 134 19.83 19.53 6.69
C GLU A 134 19.41 20.32 7.74
N THR A 135 19.99 21.34 7.95
CA THR A 135 19.53 22.15 9.01
C THR A 135 18.48 22.87 8.39
N TYR A 136 17.61 22.37 7.77
CA TYR A 136 16.65 22.96 7.14
C TYR A 136 15.71 23.53 8.00
N THR A 137 15.45 24.68 7.80
CA THR A 137 14.61 25.27 8.64
C THR A 137 13.51 25.55 7.88
N SER A 138 12.60 25.03 7.89
CA SER A 138 11.54 25.19 7.21
C SER A 138 10.97 26.26 7.35
N THR A 139 10.76 26.91 6.64
CA THR A 139 10.21 27.96 6.82
C THR A 139 9.03 27.91 6.42
N ASN A 140 8.42 27.43 6.24
CA ASN A 140 7.18 27.50 5.84
C ASN A 140 6.43 26.85 6.36
#